data_93f2ee865a96f5b69cc83eeccfa80792
#
_entry.id   93f2ee865a96f5b69cc83eeccfa80792
#
_cell.length_a   1.000
_cell.length_b   1.000
_cell.length_c   1.000
_cell.angle_alpha   90.00
_cell.angle_beta   90.00
_cell.angle_gamma   90.00
#
_symmetry.space_group_name_H-M   'P 1'
#
loop_
_entity.id
_entity.type
_entity.pdbx_description
1 polymer ?
#
loop_
_entity_poly.entity_id
_entity_poly.type
_entity_poly.pdbx_seq_one_letter_code
_entity_poly.pdbx_strand_id
1 'polypeptide(L)'
;QQLWMGQPANDDGCTYAASTLYAAEQLPALAVWQRARLGAERNQLSTARNALAIVAPQHVAALAGLFKSPQAYLSNPKTTPPPALATLALVRLASSDPDQAAQLLRTRWQQSLSAEEQHWVWGMIGKVAARRLSDNALDYFAQVKQLTDLNDDSLAWLARAALRAGQWDKVQRAIAAMSPAQQQDSTWVYWQARALLT
;
A
#
# COMPACT_ATOMS: atom_id res chain seq x y z
N GLN A 1 -4.00 12.90 -11.39
CA GLN A 1 -3.57 11.99 -10.33
C GLN A 1 -4.14 10.58 -10.54
N GLN A 2 -5.46 10.38 -10.66
CA GLN A 2 -6.09 9.05 -10.78
C GLN A 2 -5.55 8.23 -11.95
N LEU A 3 -5.41 8.82 -13.14
CA LEU A 3 -4.86 8.13 -14.32
C LEU A 3 -3.45 7.62 -14.07
N TRP A 4 -2.59 8.44 -13.47
CA TRP A 4 -1.20 8.05 -13.16
C TRP A 4 -1.13 6.94 -12.10
N MET A 5 -1.97 7.01 -11.05
CA MET A 5 -2.05 5.98 -10.01
C MET A 5 -2.56 4.64 -10.55
N GLY A 6 -3.49 4.65 -11.50
CA GLY A 6 -4.10 3.46 -12.10
C GLY A 6 -3.25 2.76 -13.18
N GLN A 7 -2.18 3.38 -13.67
CA GLN A 7 -1.37 2.79 -14.74
C GLN A 7 -0.71 1.47 -14.34
N PRO A 8 -0.85 0.41 -15.14
CA PRO A 8 -0.24 -0.90 -14.85
C PRO A 8 1.27 -0.91 -15.13
N ALA A 9 1.75 -0.06 -16.03
CA ALA A 9 3.14 0.06 -16.42
C ALA A 9 3.59 1.53 -16.43
N ASN A 10 4.90 1.76 -16.58
CA ASN A 10 5.42 3.11 -16.73
C ASN A 10 5.07 3.66 -18.11
N ASP A 11 4.76 4.95 -18.11
CA ASP A 11 4.58 5.77 -19.28
C ASP A 11 5.37 7.07 -19.06
N ASP A 12 6.21 7.43 -20.05
CA ASP A 12 7.11 8.58 -19.91
C ASP A 12 6.35 9.90 -19.95
N GLY A 13 5.26 9.99 -20.72
CA GLY A 13 4.40 11.17 -20.77
C GLY A 13 3.71 11.42 -19.44
N CYS A 14 3.17 10.37 -18.82
CA CYS A 14 2.55 10.48 -17.50
C CYS A 14 3.57 10.77 -16.40
N THR A 15 4.79 10.23 -16.51
CA THR A 15 5.87 10.53 -15.56
C THR A 15 6.31 12.00 -15.69
N TYR A 16 6.44 12.51 -16.90
CA TYR A 16 6.74 13.92 -17.17
C TYR A 16 5.64 14.84 -16.62
N ALA A 17 4.37 14.54 -16.90
CA ALA A 17 3.24 15.29 -16.37
C ALA A 17 3.21 15.30 -14.84
N ALA A 18 3.47 14.15 -14.19
CA ALA A 18 3.55 14.07 -12.74
C ALA A 18 4.70 14.92 -12.16
N SER A 19 5.87 14.90 -12.81
CA SER A 19 7.03 15.73 -12.43
C SER A 19 6.71 17.22 -12.54
N THR A 20 6.07 17.64 -13.64
CA THR A 20 5.66 19.03 -13.86
C THR A 20 4.64 19.49 -12.81
N LEU A 21 3.62 18.68 -12.55
CA LEU A 21 2.60 18.98 -11.52
C LEU A 21 3.20 19.03 -10.11
N TYR A 22 4.17 18.15 -9.81
CA TYR A 22 4.87 18.17 -8.53
C TYR A 22 5.70 19.44 -8.36
N ALA A 23 6.45 19.84 -9.38
CA ALA A 23 7.23 21.07 -9.37
C ALA A 23 6.36 22.35 -9.25
N ALA A 24 5.12 22.29 -9.76
CA ALA A 24 4.12 23.35 -9.65
C ALA A 24 3.28 23.28 -8.35
N GLU A 25 3.65 22.41 -7.39
CA GLU A 25 2.93 22.19 -6.12
C GLU A 25 1.45 21.74 -6.30
N GLN A 26 1.08 21.23 -7.48
CA GLN A 26 -0.27 20.74 -7.80
C GLN A 26 -0.43 19.23 -7.56
N LEU A 27 0.66 18.51 -7.34
CA LEU A 27 0.66 17.10 -6.98
C LEU A 27 1.33 16.94 -5.61
N PRO A 28 0.61 16.51 -4.56
CA PRO A 28 1.20 16.38 -3.23
C PRO A 28 2.25 15.26 -3.18
N ALA A 29 3.30 15.45 -2.37
CA ALA A 29 4.38 14.49 -2.18
C ALA A 29 3.86 13.10 -1.78
N LEU A 30 2.80 13.05 -0.94
CA LEU A 30 2.17 11.80 -0.53
C LEU A 30 1.69 10.98 -1.73
N ALA A 31 1.07 11.60 -2.74
CA ALA A 31 0.61 10.90 -3.95
C ALA A 31 1.79 10.28 -4.72
N VAL A 32 2.94 10.97 -4.76
CA VAL A 32 4.15 10.44 -5.41
C VAL A 32 4.72 9.27 -4.62
N TRP A 33 4.77 9.35 -3.30
CA TRP A 33 5.16 8.23 -2.44
C TRP A 33 4.22 7.04 -2.57
N GLN A 34 2.90 7.25 -2.65
CA GLN A 34 1.92 6.20 -2.88
C GLN A 34 2.16 5.51 -4.23
N ARG A 35 2.52 6.24 -5.28
CA ARG A 35 2.91 5.64 -6.57
C ARG A 35 4.16 4.76 -6.44
N ALA A 36 5.16 5.19 -5.68
CA ALA A 36 6.35 4.39 -5.39
C ALA A 36 5.99 3.09 -4.64
N ARG A 37 5.08 3.17 -3.65
CA ARG A 37 4.59 2.00 -2.90
C ARG A 37 3.85 1.01 -3.80
N LEU A 38 3.04 1.48 -4.75
CA LEU A 38 2.40 0.61 -5.76
C LEU A 38 3.44 -0.10 -6.63
N GLY A 39 4.54 0.57 -6.99
CA GLY A 39 5.67 -0.04 -7.66
C GLY A 39 6.33 -1.14 -6.82
N ALA A 40 6.56 -0.89 -5.55
CA ALA A 40 7.14 -1.86 -4.63
C ALA A 40 6.22 -3.08 -4.43
N GLU A 41 4.93 -2.86 -4.30
CA GLU A 41 3.89 -3.89 -4.17
C GLU A 41 3.86 -4.86 -5.36
N ARG A 42 3.97 -4.31 -6.58
CA ARG A 42 3.94 -5.06 -7.85
C ARG A 42 5.31 -5.57 -8.30
N ASN A 43 6.35 -5.36 -7.51
CA ASN A 43 7.75 -5.64 -7.87
C ASN A 43 8.20 -4.90 -9.14
N GLN A 44 7.69 -3.70 -9.36
CA GLN A 44 8.02 -2.84 -10.50
C GLN A 44 9.05 -1.79 -10.11
N LEU A 45 10.33 -2.16 -10.14
CA LEU A 45 11.44 -1.26 -9.77
C LEU A 45 11.43 0.05 -10.58
N SER A 46 11.11 0.00 -11.86
CA SER A 46 11.03 1.18 -12.74
C SER A 46 9.97 2.17 -12.27
N THR A 47 8.79 1.69 -11.88
CA THR A 47 7.71 2.54 -11.34
C THR A 47 8.13 3.23 -10.04
N ALA A 48 8.74 2.48 -9.11
CA ALA A 48 9.25 3.05 -7.88
C ALA A 48 10.38 4.06 -8.13
N ARG A 49 11.29 3.76 -9.08
CA ARG A 49 12.39 4.64 -9.46
C ARG A 49 11.90 5.96 -10.03
N ASN A 50 10.94 5.92 -10.96
CA ASN A 50 10.39 7.13 -11.58
C ASN A 50 9.69 8.01 -10.55
N ALA A 51 8.91 7.42 -9.64
CA ALA A 51 8.29 8.17 -8.55
C ALA A 51 9.34 8.78 -7.59
N LEU A 52 10.35 8.00 -7.18
CA LEU A 52 11.42 8.53 -6.32
C LEU A 52 12.25 9.63 -6.99
N ALA A 53 12.48 9.54 -8.30
CA ALA A 53 13.20 10.59 -9.03
C ALA A 53 12.49 11.96 -8.94
N ILE A 54 11.17 11.96 -8.74
CA ILE A 54 10.37 13.18 -8.55
C ILE A 54 10.46 13.68 -7.11
N VAL A 55 10.21 12.83 -6.10
CA VAL A 55 10.01 13.25 -4.71
C VAL A 55 11.26 13.19 -3.84
N ALA A 56 12.21 12.30 -4.18
CA ALA A 56 13.41 12.05 -3.38
C ALA A 56 14.58 11.50 -4.23
N PRO A 57 15.06 12.27 -5.24
CA PRO A 57 16.06 11.80 -6.22
C PRO A 57 17.35 11.27 -5.58
N GLN A 58 17.73 11.82 -4.42
CA GLN A 58 18.92 11.38 -3.65
C GLN A 58 18.83 9.93 -3.16
N HIS A 59 17.64 9.33 -3.12
CA HIS A 59 17.42 7.98 -2.63
C HIS A 59 17.23 6.92 -3.74
N VAL A 60 17.23 7.32 -5.00
CA VAL A 60 17.01 6.41 -6.15
C VAL A 60 18.01 5.25 -6.17
N ALA A 61 19.28 5.52 -5.83
CA ALA A 61 20.33 4.50 -5.81
C ALA A 61 20.06 3.37 -4.80
N ALA A 62 19.35 3.66 -3.70
CA ALA A 62 19.03 2.65 -2.68
C ALA A 62 18.01 1.61 -3.14
N LEU A 63 17.18 1.92 -4.14
CA LEU A 63 16.08 1.04 -4.59
C LEU A 63 16.54 -0.33 -5.07
N ALA A 64 17.67 -0.41 -5.78
CA ALA A 64 18.16 -1.70 -6.29
C ALA A 64 18.42 -2.69 -5.14
N GLY A 65 19.08 -2.25 -4.07
CA GLY A 65 19.33 -3.07 -2.88
C GLY A 65 18.04 -3.41 -2.13
N LEU A 66 17.16 -2.42 -1.95
CA LEU A 66 15.86 -2.58 -1.31
C LEU A 66 14.98 -3.63 -2.03
N PHE A 67 14.90 -3.58 -3.36
CA PHE A 67 14.11 -4.52 -4.14
C PHE A 67 14.70 -5.93 -4.18
N LYS A 68 16.05 -6.04 -4.20
CA LYS A 68 16.76 -7.32 -4.23
C LYS A 68 16.62 -8.08 -2.92
N SER A 69 16.75 -7.40 -1.77
CA SER A 69 16.77 -8.03 -0.45
C SER A 69 16.13 -7.10 0.60
N PRO A 70 14.79 -6.95 0.58
CA PRO A 70 14.11 -6.01 1.47
C PRO A 70 14.31 -6.32 2.95
N GLN A 71 14.36 -7.61 3.34
CA GLN A 71 14.64 -8.02 4.70
C GLN A 71 16.05 -7.60 5.16
N ALA A 72 17.07 -7.88 4.35
CA ALA A 72 18.44 -7.49 4.67
C ALA A 72 18.58 -5.95 4.73
N TYR A 73 17.89 -5.23 3.85
CA TYR A 73 17.85 -3.77 3.85
C TYR A 73 17.25 -3.21 5.16
N LEU A 74 16.13 -3.78 5.62
CA LEU A 74 15.43 -3.38 6.85
C LEU A 74 16.19 -3.75 8.12
N SER A 75 16.96 -4.84 8.09
CA SER A 75 17.63 -5.40 9.27
C SER A 75 19.10 -4.98 9.39
N ASN A 76 19.61 -4.17 8.46
CA ASN A 76 21.01 -3.74 8.48
C ASN A 76 21.31 -2.89 9.73
N PRO A 77 22.21 -3.34 10.63
CA PRO A 77 22.52 -2.61 11.85
C PRO A 77 23.38 -1.37 11.61
N LYS A 78 24.03 -1.29 10.44
CA LYS A 78 24.97 -0.18 10.10
C LYS A 78 24.25 1.03 9.50
N THR A 79 23.01 0.87 9.05
CA THR A 79 22.27 1.95 8.39
C THR A 79 20.82 1.93 8.85
N THR A 80 20.27 3.10 9.17
CA THR A 80 18.84 3.27 9.44
C THR A 80 18.24 3.99 8.24
N PRO A 81 17.49 3.26 7.38
CA PRO A 81 16.80 3.90 6.26
C PRO A 81 15.84 5.00 6.70
N PRO A 82 15.63 6.05 5.89
CA PRO A 82 14.53 6.98 6.11
C PRO A 82 13.18 6.25 6.16
N PRO A 83 12.20 6.74 6.96
CA PRO A 83 10.90 6.08 7.13
C PRO A 83 10.22 5.72 5.82
N ALA A 84 10.20 6.63 4.85
CA ALA A 84 9.59 6.37 3.54
C ALA A 84 10.25 5.21 2.76
N LEU A 85 11.58 5.05 2.84
CA LEU A 85 12.27 3.91 2.22
C LEU A 85 12.05 2.62 3.02
N ALA A 86 11.98 2.70 4.35
CA ALA A 86 11.61 1.56 5.17
C ALA A 86 10.19 1.08 4.84
N THR A 87 9.26 2.01 4.61
CA THR A 87 7.90 1.71 4.14
C THR A 87 7.91 0.95 2.82
N LEU A 88 8.68 1.42 1.81
CA LEU A 88 8.82 0.70 0.53
C LEU A 88 9.40 -0.71 0.71
N ALA A 89 10.39 -0.85 1.58
CA ALA A 89 10.99 -2.16 1.85
C ALA A 89 10.03 -3.11 2.57
N LEU A 90 9.25 -2.61 3.54
CA LEU A 90 8.21 -3.39 4.22
C LEU A 90 7.10 -3.82 3.26
N VAL A 91 6.63 -2.92 2.39
CA VAL A 91 5.65 -3.24 1.32
C VAL A 91 6.20 -4.32 0.40
N ARG A 92 7.47 -4.20 -0.01
CA ARG A 92 8.13 -5.18 -0.87
C ARG A 92 8.30 -6.54 -0.18
N LEU A 93 8.67 -6.55 1.11
CA LEU A 93 8.76 -7.76 1.91
C LEU A 93 7.39 -8.41 2.11
N ALA A 94 6.36 -7.64 2.44
CA ALA A 94 5.01 -8.13 2.65
C ALA A 94 4.45 -8.88 1.43
N SER A 95 4.85 -8.50 0.21
CA SER A 95 4.41 -9.18 -1.02
C SER A 95 4.87 -10.64 -1.09
N SER A 96 5.99 -10.99 -0.46
CA SER A 96 6.57 -12.35 -0.42
C SER A 96 6.40 -13.02 0.94
N ASP A 97 6.54 -12.30 2.04
CA ASP A 97 6.46 -12.80 3.41
C ASP A 97 5.73 -11.79 4.32
N PRO A 98 4.38 -11.87 4.39
CA PRO A 98 3.58 -10.95 5.19
C PRO A 98 3.85 -11.09 6.70
N ASP A 99 4.14 -12.30 7.19
CA ASP A 99 4.37 -12.54 8.61
C ASP A 99 5.71 -11.93 9.07
N GLN A 100 6.75 -12.08 8.26
CA GLN A 100 8.05 -11.44 8.50
C GLN A 100 7.94 -9.91 8.44
N ALA A 101 7.19 -9.38 7.48
CA ALA A 101 6.94 -7.94 7.39
C ALA A 101 6.20 -7.42 8.63
N ALA A 102 5.17 -8.15 9.11
CA ALA A 102 4.44 -7.82 10.33
C ALA A 102 5.35 -7.82 11.56
N GLN A 103 6.22 -8.82 11.68
CA GLN A 103 7.18 -8.90 12.78
C GLN A 103 8.14 -7.69 12.78
N LEU A 104 8.77 -7.39 11.63
CA LEU A 104 9.70 -6.26 11.52
C LEU A 104 9.01 -4.91 11.76
N LEU A 105 7.79 -4.75 11.26
CA LEU A 105 7.03 -3.53 11.51
C LEU A 105 6.80 -3.33 13.01
N ARG A 106 6.28 -4.35 13.72
CA ARG A 106 5.99 -4.27 15.16
C ARG A 106 7.23 -4.04 16.02
N THR A 107 8.32 -4.75 15.72
CA THR A 107 9.49 -4.79 16.62
C THR A 107 10.51 -3.68 16.36
N ARG A 108 10.56 -3.14 15.14
CA ARG A 108 11.62 -2.22 14.75
C ARG A 108 11.12 -0.90 14.15
N TRP A 109 10.04 -0.90 13.39
CA TRP A 109 9.68 0.23 12.55
C TRP A 109 8.45 1.00 13.00
N GLN A 110 7.62 0.44 13.86
CA GLN A 110 6.35 1.04 14.28
C GLN A 110 6.50 2.46 14.82
N GLN A 111 7.54 2.73 15.61
CA GLN A 111 7.77 4.07 16.18
C GLN A 111 8.37 5.08 15.19
N SER A 112 8.96 4.60 14.10
CA SER A 112 9.65 5.44 13.12
C SER A 112 8.77 5.84 11.96
N LEU A 113 7.69 5.07 11.67
CA LEU A 113 6.77 5.34 10.58
C LEU A 113 5.61 6.23 11.04
N SER A 114 5.16 7.13 10.16
CA SER A 114 3.90 7.85 10.36
C SER A 114 2.69 6.89 10.42
N ALA A 115 1.58 7.36 10.95
CA ALA A 115 0.34 6.55 11.02
C ALA A 115 -0.10 6.09 9.62
N GLU A 116 -0.05 6.97 8.62
CA GLU A 116 -0.41 6.65 7.23
C GLU A 116 0.51 5.58 6.64
N GLU A 117 1.83 5.68 6.86
CA GLU A 117 2.79 4.67 6.42
C GLU A 117 2.55 3.31 7.08
N GLN A 118 2.29 3.29 8.39
CA GLN A 118 1.92 2.07 9.10
C GLN A 118 0.64 1.45 8.54
N HIS A 119 -0.41 2.25 8.32
CA HIS A 119 -1.69 1.78 7.77
C HIS A 119 -1.49 1.18 6.38
N TRP A 120 -0.69 1.81 5.52
CA TRP A 120 -0.38 1.26 4.19
C TRP A 120 0.32 -0.09 4.28
N VAL A 121 1.33 -0.22 5.13
CA VAL A 121 2.07 -1.49 5.31
C VAL A 121 1.15 -2.57 5.88
N TRP A 122 0.35 -2.26 6.92
CA TRP A 122 -0.63 -3.20 7.47
C TRP A 122 -1.69 -3.62 6.45
N GLY A 123 -2.17 -2.68 5.64
CA GLY A 123 -3.08 -2.96 4.53
C GLY A 123 -2.49 -3.93 3.51
N MET A 124 -1.20 -3.75 3.16
CA MET A 124 -0.49 -4.65 2.25
C MET A 124 -0.30 -6.05 2.86
N ILE A 125 0.10 -6.13 4.13
CA ILE A 125 0.23 -7.40 4.88
C ILE A 125 -1.12 -8.13 4.91
N GLY A 126 -2.18 -7.44 5.32
CA GLY A 126 -3.54 -7.99 5.38
C GLY A 126 -4.03 -8.46 4.01
N LYS A 127 -3.76 -7.69 2.95
CA LYS A 127 -4.10 -8.06 1.58
C LYS A 127 -3.44 -9.36 1.15
N VAL A 128 -2.13 -9.50 1.36
CA VAL A 128 -1.40 -10.71 0.96
C VAL A 128 -1.86 -11.92 1.79
N ALA A 129 -2.08 -11.74 3.10
CA ALA A 129 -2.64 -12.77 3.96
C ALA A 129 -4.05 -13.20 3.50
N ALA A 130 -4.93 -12.24 3.15
CA ALA A 130 -6.27 -12.53 2.63
C ALA A 130 -6.24 -13.30 1.30
N ARG A 131 -5.34 -12.94 0.38
CA ARG A 131 -5.13 -13.66 -0.89
C ARG A 131 -4.66 -15.10 -0.69
N ARG A 132 -3.90 -15.35 0.38
CA ARG A 132 -3.43 -16.69 0.77
C ARG A 132 -4.43 -17.44 1.64
N LEU A 133 -5.61 -16.87 1.87
CA LEU A 133 -6.66 -17.42 2.73
C LEU A 133 -6.20 -17.65 4.18
N SER A 134 -5.23 -16.87 4.64
CA SER A 134 -4.73 -16.93 6.02
C SER A 134 -5.79 -16.44 7.00
N ASP A 135 -5.92 -17.13 8.13
CA ASP A 135 -6.85 -16.74 9.20
C ASP A 135 -6.43 -15.44 9.91
N ASN A 136 -5.14 -15.08 9.84
CA ASN A 136 -4.61 -13.84 10.43
C ASN A 136 -4.94 -12.58 9.60
N ALA A 137 -5.55 -12.71 8.42
CA ALA A 137 -5.77 -11.57 7.51
C ALA A 137 -6.52 -10.42 8.17
N LEU A 138 -7.61 -10.72 8.87
CA LEU A 138 -8.43 -9.70 9.56
C LEU A 138 -7.71 -9.09 10.77
N ASP A 139 -6.83 -9.82 11.45
CA ASP A 139 -6.03 -9.31 12.56
C ASP A 139 -4.98 -8.30 12.07
N TYR A 140 -4.41 -8.53 10.88
CA TYR A 140 -3.52 -7.57 10.23
C TYR A 140 -4.28 -6.31 9.80
N PHE A 141 -5.44 -6.45 9.17
CA PHE A 141 -6.28 -5.30 8.82
C PHE A 141 -6.79 -4.53 10.05
N ALA A 142 -6.98 -5.18 11.20
CA ALA A 142 -7.38 -4.52 12.45
C ALA A 142 -6.34 -3.52 12.98
N GLN A 143 -5.09 -3.60 12.52
CA GLN A 143 -4.05 -2.62 12.85
C GLN A 143 -4.26 -1.28 12.12
N VAL A 144 -5.05 -1.26 11.05
CA VAL A 144 -5.37 -0.05 10.28
C VAL A 144 -6.47 0.73 11.00
N LYS A 145 -6.13 1.88 11.57
CA LYS A 145 -7.08 2.73 12.29
C LYS A 145 -7.89 3.63 11.36
N GLN A 146 -7.33 4.00 10.22
CA GLN A 146 -7.95 4.85 9.21
C GLN A 146 -7.96 4.14 7.86
N LEU A 147 -9.10 3.55 7.50
CA LEU A 147 -9.24 2.76 6.27
C LEU A 147 -9.04 3.58 4.99
N THR A 148 -9.30 4.89 5.04
CA THR A 148 -9.09 5.81 3.91
C THR A 148 -7.61 6.02 3.54
N ASP A 149 -6.67 5.56 4.37
CA ASP A 149 -5.24 5.53 4.04
C ASP A 149 -4.89 4.36 3.09
N LEU A 150 -5.81 3.39 2.94
CA LEU A 150 -5.62 2.24 2.05
C LEU A 150 -6.05 2.55 0.62
N ASN A 151 -5.43 1.86 -0.34
CA ASN A 151 -5.92 1.85 -1.71
C ASN A 151 -7.13 0.92 -1.88
N ASP A 152 -7.89 1.11 -2.96
CA ASP A 152 -9.09 0.34 -3.26
C ASP A 152 -8.84 -1.17 -3.35
N ASP A 153 -7.68 -1.61 -3.82
CA ASP A 153 -7.34 -3.03 -3.90
C ASP A 153 -7.16 -3.66 -2.51
N SER A 154 -6.52 -2.96 -1.58
CA SER A 154 -6.40 -3.41 -0.18
C SER A 154 -7.77 -3.45 0.51
N LEU A 155 -8.62 -2.44 0.28
CA LEU A 155 -9.99 -2.40 0.80
C LEU A 155 -10.86 -3.52 0.22
N ALA A 156 -10.71 -3.82 -1.07
CA ALA A 156 -11.38 -4.93 -1.73
C ALA A 156 -11.01 -6.28 -1.11
N TRP A 157 -9.75 -6.47 -0.72
CA TRP A 157 -9.31 -7.69 -0.05
C TRP A 157 -9.75 -7.74 1.43
N LEU A 158 -9.81 -6.61 2.12
CA LEU A 158 -10.44 -6.53 3.44
C LEU A 158 -11.91 -6.96 3.37
N ALA A 159 -12.68 -6.41 2.40
CA ALA A 159 -14.08 -6.78 2.23
C ALA A 159 -14.24 -8.29 1.95
N ARG A 160 -13.41 -8.89 1.07
CA ARG A 160 -13.43 -10.34 0.79
C ARG A 160 -13.08 -11.19 2.01
N ALA A 161 -12.07 -10.79 2.79
CA ALA A 161 -11.72 -11.49 4.04
C ALA A 161 -12.86 -11.42 5.06
N ALA A 162 -13.50 -10.25 5.19
CA ALA A 162 -14.65 -10.04 6.07
C ALA A 162 -15.88 -10.86 5.61
N LEU A 163 -16.16 -10.92 4.29
CA LEU A 163 -17.22 -11.78 3.73
C LEU A 163 -16.99 -13.26 4.08
N ARG A 164 -15.76 -13.75 3.90
CA ARG A 164 -15.41 -15.13 4.25
C ARG A 164 -15.64 -15.44 5.72
N ALA A 165 -15.43 -14.45 6.60
CA ALA A 165 -15.59 -14.57 8.04
C ALA A 165 -17.01 -14.23 8.53
N GLY A 166 -17.95 -13.87 7.66
CA GLY A 166 -19.30 -13.45 8.03
C GLY A 166 -19.37 -12.12 8.81
N GLN A 167 -18.35 -11.28 8.72
CA GLN A 167 -18.25 -10.01 9.48
C GLN A 167 -18.79 -8.84 8.64
N TRP A 168 -20.11 -8.74 8.56
CA TRP A 168 -20.82 -7.81 7.70
C TRP A 168 -20.55 -6.33 7.99
N ASP A 169 -20.37 -5.96 9.24
CA ASP A 169 -19.97 -4.60 9.65
C ASP A 169 -18.61 -4.19 9.04
N LYS A 170 -17.66 -5.12 8.96
CA LYS A 170 -16.37 -4.87 8.32
C LYS A 170 -16.50 -4.78 6.80
N VAL A 171 -17.40 -5.55 6.20
CA VAL A 171 -17.70 -5.44 4.75
C VAL A 171 -18.21 -4.03 4.44
N GLN A 172 -19.21 -3.54 5.19
CA GLN A 172 -19.75 -2.20 5.00
C GLN A 172 -18.69 -1.11 5.15
N ARG A 173 -17.89 -1.18 6.23
CA ARG A 173 -16.82 -0.20 6.48
C ARG A 173 -15.74 -0.21 5.39
N ALA A 174 -15.36 -1.38 4.90
CA ALA A 174 -14.39 -1.50 3.82
C ALA A 174 -14.90 -0.87 2.53
N ILE A 175 -16.16 -1.15 2.14
CA ILE A 175 -16.78 -0.59 0.94
C ILE A 175 -16.94 0.94 1.08
N ALA A 176 -17.38 1.42 2.25
CA ALA A 176 -17.55 2.86 2.49
C ALA A 176 -16.24 3.65 2.42
N ALA A 177 -15.09 3.00 2.68
CA ALA A 177 -13.77 3.62 2.58
C ALA A 177 -13.19 3.61 1.15
N MET A 178 -13.76 2.86 0.20
CA MET A 178 -13.32 2.84 -1.21
C MET A 178 -13.56 4.17 -1.90
N SER A 179 -12.84 4.40 -3.00
CA SER A 179 -13.10 5.56 -3.87
C SER A 179 -14.54 5.54 -4.41
N PRO A 180 -15.14 6.72 -4.73
CA PRO A 180 -16.50 6.78 -5.27
C PRO A 180 -16.69 5.94 -6.54
N ALA A 181 -15.67 5.88 -7.40
CA ALA A 181 -15.71 5.06 -8.61
C ALA A 181 -15.75 3.56 -8.28
N GLN A 182 -14.98 3.13 -7.30
CA GLN A 182 -14.95 1.73 -6.88
C GLN A 182 -16.25 1.32 -6.16
N GLN A 183 -16.83 2.20 -5.35
CA GLN A 183 -18.12 1.94 -4.69
C GLN A 183 -19.26 1.71 -5.67
N GLN A 184 -19.19 2.30 -6.88
CA GLN A 184 -20.18 2.13 -7.95
C GLN A 184 -19.99 0.83 -8.77
N ASP A 185 -18.90 0.09 -8.56
CA ASP A 185 -18.74 -1.22 -9.19
C ASP A 185 -19.84 -2.18 -8.73
N SER A 186 -20.43 -2.90 -9.69
CA SER A 186 -21.57 -3.79 -9.44
C SER A 186 -21.33 -4.83 -8.33
N THR A 187 -20.08 -5.28 -8.18
CA THR A 187 -19.67 -6.22 -7.12
C THR A 187 -19.90 -5.59 -5.75
N TRP A 188 -19.45 -4.35 -5.55
CA TRP A 188 -19.53 -3.68 -4.25
C TRP A 188 -20.93 -3.17 -3.95
N VAL A 189 -21.66 -2.70 -4.97
CA VAL A 189 -23.11 -2.37 -4.83
C VAL A 189 -23.89 -3.60 -4.34
N TYR A 190 -23.67 -4.77 -4.93
CA TYR A 190 -24.32 -6.00 -4.50
C TYR A 190 -24.00 -6.36 -3.04
N TRP A 191 -22.70 -6.37 -2.66
CA TRP A 191 -22.30 -6.75 -1.32
C TRP A 191 -22.71 -5.74 -0.26
N GLN A 192 -22.75 -4.45 -0.61
CA GLN A 192 -23.29 -3.41 0.26
C GLN A 192 -24.78 -3.61 0.53
N ALA A 193 -25.57 -3.87 -0.52
CA ALA A 193 -26.99 -4.18 -0.37
C ALA A 193 -27.23 -5.42 0.50
N ARG A 194 -26.45 -6.48 0.29
CA ARG A 194 -26.53 -7.70 1.10
C ARG A 194 -26.19 -7.43 2.58
N ALA A 195 -25.18 -6.64 2.85
CA ALA A 195 -24.76 -6.30 4.20
C ALA A 195 -25.77 -5.43 4.96
N LEU A 196 -26.65 -4.72 4.26
CA LEU A 196 -27.75 -3.95 4.88
C LEU A 196 -28.94 -4.81 5.29
N LEU A 197 -29.01 -6.06 4.81
CA LEU A 197 -30.10 -7.00 5.08
C LEU A 197 -29.76 -8.00 6.20
N THR A 198 -28.56 -7.90 6.76
CA THR A 198 -28.05 -8.77 7.81
C THR A 198 -27.87 -8.04 9.13
#